data_99e85d3dbcd96604cc33a5a9d3121d5a
#
_entry.id   99e85d3dbcd96604cc33a5a9d3121d5a
#
_cell.length_a   1.000
_cell.length_b   1.000
_cell.length_c   1.000
_cell.angle_alpha   90.00
_cell.angle_beta   90.00
_cell.angle_gamma   90.00
#
_symmetry.space_group_name_H-M   'P 1'
#
loop_
_entity.id
_entity.type
_entity.pdbx_description
1 polymer ?
#
loop_
_entity_poly.entity_id
_entity_poly.type
_entity_poly.pdbx_seq_one_letter_code
_entity_poly.pdbx_strand_id
1 'polypeptide(L)'
;MQSAKRQWFAERAELVVLGVTLLTTASLVFWWTILLRGEMRNNELLERELLAAQTQLTPPETTERQQEITLHHDRRKVMLVGESTMLALLLSGSLVTLFLLAQRRRQQREDMEKLLQFTSHEFKTPVAGVKGLLQSLEIGSIPESQRAELIRLGQLECDRLEHLAETILAYQRAMSRDPRAAARPIDAARFIAELLAHRARTSTSGDVEVAVIDPVQVLADKDGLRVILENLLDNAHKYGGGSVKIAAGVADGHWRLDISDRGRGFAPEIAERLFDPHNRGSGDGMTHGAGLGLAIARQLARRMGGDIVAHSAGAGQGAVFTVTLGLAPEAGVPAGGPVNA
;
A
#
# COMPACT_ATOMS: atom_id res chain seq x y z
N MET A 1 -16.64 -0.31 17.55
CA MET A 1 -17.04 -1.73 17.58
C MET A 1 -17.99 -2.11 16.43
N GLN A 2 -18.95 -1.29 16.02
CA GLN A 2 -19.87 -1.60 14.90
C GLN A 2 -19.22 -1.56 13.51
N SER A 3 -18.22 -0.70 13.27
CA SER A 3 -17.48 -0.61 12.00
C SER A 3 -16.64 -1.85 11.73
N ALA A 4 -15.91 -2.35 12.73
CA ALA A 4 -15.10 -3.56 12.62
C ALA A 4 -15.94 -4.82 12.34
N LYS A 5 -17.14 -4.92 12.92
CA LYS A 5 -18.08 -6.02 12.61
C LYS A 5 -18.59 -5.93 11.16
N ARG A 6 -18.92 -4.73 10.66
CA ARG A 6 -19.35 -4.55 9.26
C ARG A 6 -18.26 -4.90 8.27
N GLN A 7 -17.03 -4.53 8.56
CA GLN A 7 -15.87 -4.83 7.71
C GLN A 7 -15.60 -6.34 7.66
N TRP A 8 -15.61 -7.01 8.80
CA TRP A 8 -15.47 -8.46 8.90
C TRP A 8 -16.58 -9.24 8.16
N PHE A 9 -17.84 -8.76 8.21
CA PHE A 9 -18.94 -9.34 7.44
C PHE A 9 -18.79 -9.11 5.93
N ALA A 10 -18.30 -7.93 5.50
CA ALA A 10 -18.08 -7.61 4.10
C ALA A 10 -16.95 -8.48 3.49
N GLU A 11 -15.83 -8.65 4.18
CA GLU A 11 -14.75 -9.52 3.74
C GLU A 11 -15.17 -10.99 3.57
N ARG A 12 -15.96 -11.49 4.52
CA ARG A 12 -16.51 -12.85 4.41
C ARG A 12 -17.53 -13.00 3.29
N ALA A 13 -18.37 -12.00 3.07
CA ALA A 13 -19.32 -12.01 1.96
C ALA A 13 -18.60 -12.06 0.60
N GLU A 14 -17.50 -11.35 0.43
CA GLU A 14 -16.70 -11.36 -0.79
C GLU A 14 -16.02 -12.72 -1.03
N LEU A 15 -15.48 -13.34 0.01
CA LEU A 15 -14.94 -14.70 -0.07
C LEU A 15 -16.02 -15.74 -0.39
N VAL A 16 -17.22 -15.57 0.16
CA VAL A 16 -18.36 -16.42 -0.17
C VAL A 16 -18.77 -16.26 -1.63
N VAL A 17 -18.85 -15.02 -2.13
CA VAL A 17 -19.17 -14.76 -3.55
C VAL A 17 -18.10 -15.37 -4.45
N LEU A 18 -16.81 -15.21 -4.14
CA LEU A 18 -15.73 -15.85 -4.89
C LEU A 18 -15.84 -17.37 -4.87
N GLY A 19 -16.10 -17.95 -3.69
CA GLY A 19 -16.29 -19.40 -3.54
C GLY A 19 -17.46 -19.92 -4.35
N VAL A 20 -18.61 -19.22 -4.31
CA VAL A 20 -19.81 -19.57 -5.09
C VAL A 20 -19.55 -19.49 -6.59
N THR A 21 -18.88 -18.42 -7.05
CA THR A 21 -18.56 -18.27 -8.50
C THR A 21 -17.56 -19.32 -8.97
N LEU A 22 -16.58 -19.69 -8.19
CA LEU A 22 -15.65 -20.79 -8.51
C LEU A 22 -16.38 -22.13 -8.57
N LEU A 23 -17.27 -22.38 -7.63
CA LEU A 23 -18.05 -23.61 -7.55
C LEU A 23 -19.04 -23.73 -8.72
N THR A 24 -19.70 -22.63 -9.10
CA THR A 24 -20.59 -22.60 -10.28
C THR A 24 -19.82 -22.81 -11.57
N THR A 25 -18.64 -22.20 -11.72
CA THR A 25 -17.77 -22.40 -12.88
C THR A 25 -17.30 -23.85 -12.99
N ALA A 26 -16.85 -24.43 -11.89
CA ALA A 26 -16.45 -25.84 -11.83
C ALA A 26 -17.62 -26.79 -12.15
N SER A 27 -18.82 -26.52 -11.61
CA SER A 27 -20.04 -27.27 -11.90
C SER A 27 -20.41 -27.20 -13.39
N LEU A 28 -20.30 -26.03 -14.01
CA LEU A 28 -20.64 -25.83 -15.41
C LEU A 28 -19.67 -26.59 -16.33
N VAL A 29 -18.36 -26.57 -16.03
CA VAL A 29 -17.36 -27.33 -16.76
C VAL A 29 -17.56 -28.85 -16.57
N PHE A 30 -17.93 -29.26 -15.36
CA PHE A 30 -18.23 -30.67 -15.06
C PHE A 30 -19.44 -31.18 -15.88
N TRP A 31 -20.55 -30.42 -15.89
CA TRP A 31 -21.74 -30.74 -16.68
C TRP A 31 -21.45 -30.74 -18.18
N TRP A 32 -20.68 -29.78 -18.67
CA TRP A 32 -20.25 -29.74 -20.07
C TRP A 32 -19.45 -30.99 -20.44
N THR A 33 -18.53 -31.40 -19.57
CA THR A 33 -17.72 -32.61 -19.78
C THR A 33 -18.57 -33.89 -19.82
N ILE A 34 -19.61 -33.98 -18.97
CA ILE A 34 -20.55 -35.10 -18.98
C ILE A 34 -21.37 -35.13 -20.29
N LEU A 35 -21.86 -33.99 -20.72
CA LEU A 35 -22.67 -33.86 -21.94
C LEU A 35 -21.86 -34.30 -23.16
N LEU A 36 -20.65 -33.77 -23.30
CA LEU A 36 -19.72 -34.15 -24.38
C LEU A 36 -19.38 -35.64 -24.36
N ARG A 37 -19.15 -36.23 -23.19
CA ARG A 37 -18.94 -37.67 -23.06
C ARG A 37 -20.16 -38.50 -23.48
N GLY A 38 -21.37 -37.99 -23.21
CA GLY A 38 -22.63 -38.63 -23.62
C GLY A 38 -22.78 -38.64 -25.14
N GLU A 39 -22.54 -37.50 -25.78
CA GLU A 39 -22.58 -37.41 -27.27
C GLU A 39 -21.54 -38.28 -27.93
N MET A 40 -20.32 -38.29 -27.42
CA MET A 40 -19.25 -39.15 -27.99
C MET A 40 -19.58 -40.62 -27.88
N ARG A 41 -20.18 -41.04 -26.76
CA ARG A 41 -20.60 -42.45 -26.58
C ARG A 41 -21.72 -42.83 -27.57
N ASN A 42 -22.66 -41.92 -27.83
CA ASN A 42 -23.70 -42.14 -28.78
C ASN A 42 -23.16 -42.27 -30.24
N ASN A 43 -22.19 -41.40 -30.57
CA ASN A 43 -21.52 -41.46 -31.88
C ASN A 43 -20.69 -42.75 -32.03
N GLU A 44 -19.99 -43.20 -30.99
CA GLU A 44 -19.28 -44.45 -31.00
C GLU A 44 -20.20 -45.67 -31.22
N LEU A 45 -21.36 -45.67 -30.55
CA LEU A 45 -22.38 -46.72 -30.74
C LEU A 45 -22.93 -46.76 -32.17
N LEU A 46 -23.25 -45.57 -32.71
CA LEU A 46 -23.74 -45.42 -34.08
C LEU A 46 -22.70 -45.92 -35.12
N GLU A 47 -21.42 -45.59 -34.96
CA GLU A 47 -20.35 -46.04 -35.82
C GLU A 47 -20.17 -47.56 -35.74
N ARG A 48 -20.30 -48.17 -34.56
CA ARG A 48 -20.27 -49.61 -34.38
C ARG A 48 -21.46 -50.33 -35.01
N GLU A 49 -22.69 -49.76 -34.88
CA GLU A 49 -23.89 -50.29 -35.51
C GLU A 49 -23.79 -50.20 -37.05
N LEU A 50 -23.29 -49.10 -37.59
CA LEU A 50 -23.03 -48.97 -39.02
C LEU A 50 -22.01 -49.99 -39.55
N LEU A 51 -20.95 -50.23 -38.79
CA LEU A 51 -19.97 -51.24 -39.13
C LEU A 51 -20.54 -52.67 -39.13
N ALA A 52 -21.40 -52.97 -38.14
CA ALA A 52 -22.09 -54.27 -38.04
C ALA A 52 -23.09 -54.52 -39.19
N ALA A 53 -23.67 -53.42 -39.76
CA ALA A 53 -24.56 -53.51 -40.89
C ALA A 53 -23.87 -53.71 -42.24
N GLN A 54 -22.57 -53.57 -42.32
CA GLN A 54 -21.76 -53.76 -43.51
C GLN A 54 -21.48 -55.26 -43.73
N THR A 55 -22.36 -55.95 -44.43
CA THR A 55 -22.32 -57.40 -44.67
C THR A 55 -21.18 -57.90 -45.62
N GLN A 56 -20.33 -57.01 -46.12
CA GLN A 56 -19.28 -57.34 -47.10
C GLN A 56 -17.89 -57.50 -46.46
N LEU A 57 -17.69 -57.28 -45.18
CA LEU A 57 -16.38 -57.36 -44.50
C LEU A 57 -16.12 -58.75 -43.95
N THR A 58 -14.87 -59.20 -44.10
CA THR A 58 -14.44 -60.49 -43.52
C THR A 58 -14.25 -60.37 -41.99
N PRO A 59 -14.34 -61.46 -41.23
CA PRO A 59 -14.18 -61.41 -39.75
C PRO A 59 -12.89 -60.72 -39.24
N PRO A 60 -11.70 -60.88 -39.84
CA PRO A 60 -10.53 -60.15 -39.41
C PRO A 60 -10.60 -58.64 -39.67
N GLU A 61 -11.16 -58.23 -40.81
CA GLU A 61 -11.31 -56.81 -41.18
C GLU A 61 -12.28 -56.06 -40.25
N THR A 62 -13.34 -56.73 -39.80
CA THR A 62 -14.27 -56.15 -38.81
C THR A 62 -13.63 -55.93 -37.46
N THR A 63 -12.75 -56.85 -37.04
CA THR A 63 -12.05 -56.74 -35.74
C THR A 63 -11.01 -55.59 -35.75
N GLU A 64 -10.26 -55.47 -36.82
CA GLU A 64 -9.29 -54.40 -37.00
C GLU A 64 -9.95 -53.01 -37.02
N ARG A 65 -11.06 -52.90 -37.75
CA ARG A 65 -11.85 -51.65 -37.82
C ARG A 65 -12.50 -51.27 -36.50
N GLN A 66 -12.96 -52.23 -35.71
CA GLN A 66 -13.47 -52.00 -34.35
C GLN A 66 -12.37 -51.50 -33.39
N GLN A 67 -11.16 -52.00 -33.51
CA GLN A 67 -10.00 -51.53 -32.72
C GLN A 67 -9.64 -50.10 -33.11
N GLU A 68 -9.61 -49.74 -34.38
CA GLU A 68 -9.37 -48.36 -34.85
C GLU A 68 -10.39 -47.40 -34.32
N ILE A 69 -11.69 -47.71 -34.39
CA ILE A 69 -12.79 -46.87 -33.85
C ILE A 69 -12.57 -46.64 -32.38
N THR A 70 -12.28 -47.70 -31.61
CA THR A 70 -12.09 -47.59 -30.16
C THR A 70 -10.89 -46.69 -29.81
N LEU A 71 -9.75 -46.88 -30.48
CA LEU A 71 -8.55 -46.06 -30.29
C LEU A 71 -8.79 -44.59 -30.65
N HIS A 72 -9.55 -44.31 -31.72
CA HIS A 72 -9.90 -42.96 -32.13
C HIS A 72 -10.77 -42.25 -31.10
N HIS A 73 -11.76 -42.93 -30.59
CA HIS A 73 -12.65 -42.42 -29.56
C HIS A 73 -11.95 -42.19 -28.22
N ASP A 74 -11.07 -43.07 -27.81
CA ASP A 74 -10.34 -42.89 -26.55
C ASP A 74 -9.32 -41.74 -26.61
N ARG A 75 -8.63 -41.54 -27.72
CA ARG A 75 -7.81 -40.33 -27.93
C ARG A 75 -8.64 -39.06 -27.85
N ARG A 76 -9.83 -39.03 -28.49
CA ARG A 76 -10.75 -37.89 -28.48
C ARG A 76 -11.29 -37.60 -27.05
N LYS A 77 -11.57 -38.62 -26.24
CA LYS A 77 -11.98 -38.48 -24.82
C LYS A 77 -10.89 -37.81 -24.01
N VAL A 78 -9.63 -38.26 -24.13
CA VAL A 78 -8.50 -37.69 -23.42
C VAL A 78 -8.27 -36.23 -23.81
N MET A 79 -8.37 -35.90 -25.10
CA MET A 79 -8.20 -34.53 -25.60
C MET A 79 -9.30 -33.61 -25.05
N LEU A 80 -10.57 -34.02 -25.08
CA LEU A 80 -11.68 -33.23 -24.56
C LEU A 80 -11.61 -32.98 -23.04
N VAL A 81 -11.17 -33.98 -22.27
CA VAL A 81 -10.94 -33.80 -20.84
C VAL A 81 -9.80 -32.81 -20.59
N GLY A 82 -8.72 -32.91 -21.37
CA GLY A 82 -7.60 -31.98 -21.29
C GLY A 82 -8.01 -30.53 -21.63
N GLU A 83 -8.73 -30.32 -22.72
CA GLU A 83 -9.25 -29.00 -23.12
C GLU A 83 -10.22 -28.41 -22.08
N SER A 84 -11.12 -29.23 -21.56
CA SER A 84 -12.11 -28.79 -20.54
C SER A 84 -11.41 -28.41 -19.22
N THR A 85 -10.42 -29.18 -18.79
CA THR A 85 -9.64 -28.87 -17.57
C THR A 85 -8.79 -27.62 -17.75
N MET A 86 -8.15 -27.43 -18.90
CA MET A 86 -7.38 -26.25 -19.21
C MET A 86 -8.28 -25.00 -19.22
N LEU A 87 -9.45 -25.07 -19.85
CA LEU A 87 -10.41 -23.96 -19.87
C LEU A 87 -10.89 -23.62 -18.45
N ALA A 88 -11.19 -24.62 -17.63
CA ALA A 88 -11.58 -24.40 -16.23
C ALA A 88 -10.49 -23.70 -15.42
N LEU A 89 -9.22 -24.10 -15.59
CA LEU A 89 -8.09 -23.47 -14.93
C LEU A 89 -7.89 -22.04 -15.37
N LEU A 90 -8.00 -21.75 -16.67
CA LEU A 90 -7.90 -20.39 -17.21
C LEU A 90 -9.01 -19.48 -16.71
N LEU A 91 -10.25 -19.95 -16.70
CA LEU A 91 -11.40 -19.19 -16.21
C LEU A 91 -11.27 -18.93 -14.69
N SER A 92 -10.91 -19.94 -13.92
CA SER A 92 -10.71 -19.79 -12.47
C SER A 92 -9.56 -18.86 -12.14
N GLY A 93 -8.44 -18.97 -12.84
CA GLY A 93 -7.28 -18.08 -12.69
C GLY A 93 -7.61 -16.62 -13.04
N SER A 94 -8.36 -16.41 -14.14
CA SER A 94 -8.84 -15.09 -14.53
C SER A 94 -9.77 -14.48 -13.47
N LEU A 95 -10.71 -15.28 -12.94
CA LEU A 95 -11.65 -14.81 -11.91
C LEU A 95 -10.93 -14.42 -10.61
N VAL A 96 -9.97 -15.24 -10.16
CA VAL A 96 -9.14 -14.93 -8.98
C VAL A 96 -8.34 -13.65 -9.21
N THR A 97 -7.74 -13.50 -10.39
CA THR A 97 -6.98 -12.29 -10.73
C THR A 97 -7.85 -11.04 -10.73
N LEU A 98 -9.02 -11.10 -11.34
CA LEU A 98 -9.99 -10.00 -11.33
C LEU A 98 -10.46 -9.65 -9.91
N PHE A 99 -10.71 -10.65 -9.08
CA PHE A 99 -11.09 -10.45 -7.68
C PHE A 99 -9.98 -9.75 -6.89
N LEU A 100 -8.74 -10.21 -7.01
CA LEU A 100 -7.59 -9.58 -6.34
C LEU A 100 -7.35 -8.13 -6.82
N LEU A 101 -7.53 -7.87 -8.11
CA LEU A 101 -7.44 -6.52 -8.66
C LEU A 101 -8.58 -5.63 -8.14
N ALA A 102 -9.80 -6.16 -8.05
CA ALA A 102 -10.94 -5.42 -7.52
C ALA A 102 -10.75 -5.08 -6.05
N GLN A 103 -10.27 -6.02 -5.23
CA GLN A 103 -9.93 -5.77 -3.82
C GLN A 103 -8.86 -4.68 -3.66
N ARG A 104 -7.77 -4.76 -4.45
CA ARG A 104 -6.72 -3.73 -4.41
C ARG A 104 -7.27 -2.34 -4.77
N ARG A 105 -8.11 -2.24 -5.80
CA ARG A 105 -8.75 -0.98 -6.19
C ARG A 105 -9.69 -0.43 -5.11
N ARG A 106 -10.42 -1.30 -4.45
CA ARG A 106 -11.31 -0.92 -3.33
C ARG A 106 -10.51 -0.34 -2.17
N GLN A 107 -9.46 -1.02 -1.75
CA GLN A 107 -8.60 -0.58 -0.67
C GLN A 107 -7.96 0.78 -0.96
N GLN A 108 -7.49 0.99 -2.20
CA GLN A 108 -6.97 2.28 -2.64
C GLN A 108 -8.02 3.40 -2.62
N ARG A 109 -9.29 3.11 -2.97
CA ARG A 109 -10.38 4.09 -2.90
C ARG A 109 -10.73 4.44 -1.46
N GLU A 110 -10.85 3.47 -0.58
CA GLU A 110 -11.14 3.69 0.85
C GLU A 110 -10.05 4.52 1.52
N ASP A 111 -8.79 4.25 1.22
CA ASP A 111 -7.67 5.04 1.74
C ASP A 111 -7.71 6.48 1.20
N MET A 112 -8.08 6.68 -0.06
CA MET A 112 -8.25 7.99 -0.66
C MET A 112 -9.45 8.74 -0.07
N GLU A 113 -10.59 8.09 0.14
CA GLU A 113 -11.77 8.68 0.76
C GLU A 113 -11.49 9.11 2.20
N LYS A 114 -10.81 8.27 2.98
CA LYS A 114 -10.36 8.62 4.33
C LYS A 114 -9.44 9.84 4.30
N LEU A 115 -8.47 9.88 3.37
CA LEU A 115 -7.59 11.02 3.21
C LEU A 115 -8.37 12.30 2.87
N LEU A 116 -9.32 12.25 1.92
CA LEU A 116 -10.12 13.42 1.50
C LEU A 116 -11.01 13.95 2.62
N GLN A 117 -11.69 13.07 3.36
CA GLN A 117 -12.51 13.46 4.52
C GLN A 117 -11.66 14.15 5.57
N PHE A 118 -10.52 13.58 5.88
CA PHE A 118 -9.60 14.15 6.85
C PHE A 118 -9.02 15.48 6.38
N THR A 119 -8.55 15.54 5.14
CA THR A 119 -8.02 16.76 4.53
C THR A 119 -9.00 17.92 4.64
N SER A 120 -10.28 17.65 4.33
CA SER A 120 -11.32 18.67 4.44
C SER A 120 -11.49 19.24 5.85
N HIS A 121 -11.34 18.40 6.87
CA HIS A 121 -11.42 18.85 8.27
C HIS A 121 -10.19 19.66 8.68
N GLU A 122 -9.01 19.23 8.28
CA GLU A 122 -7.75 19.88 8.62
C GLU A 122 -7.55 21.22 7.89
N PHE A 123 -8.16 21.41 6.71
CA PHE A 123 -8.21 22.71 6.05
C PHE A 123 -9.19 23.67 6.72
N LYS A 124 -10.32 23.19 7.24
CA LYS A 124 -11.33 24.06 7.88
C LYS A 124 -10.79 24.79 9.10
N THR A 125 -9.94 24.16 9.89
CA THR A 125 -9.42 24.73 11.15
C THR A 125 -8.56 25.99 10.90
N PRO A 126 -7.47 25.94 10.10
CA PRO A 126 -6.66 27.12 9.84
C PRO A 126 -7.41 28.19 9.02
N VAL A 127 -8.29 27.78 8.09
CA VAL A 127 -9.16 28.74 7.37
C VAL A 127 -10.07 29.47 8.32
N ALA A 128 -10.67 28.79 9.29
CA ALA A 128 -11.47 29.44 10.34
C ALA A 128 -10.61 30.34 11.23
N GLY A 129 -9.38 29.94 11.54
CA GLY A 129 -8.40 30.77 12.26
C GLY A 129 -8.09 32.06 11.51
N VAL A 130 -7.67 31.98 10.25
CA VAL A 130 -7.38 33.13 9.40
C VAL A 130 -8.63 34.05 9.29
N LYS A 131 -9.81 33.46 9.07
CA LYS A 131 -11.06 34.25 9.01
C LYS A 131 -11.34 34.96 10.30
N GLY A 132 -11.19 34.34 11.47
CA GLY A 132 -11.37 34.95 12.78
C GLY A 132 -10.37 36.09 13.03
N LEU A 133 -9.10 35.92 12.62
CA LEU A 133 -8.08 36.95 12.72
C LEU A 133 -8.40 38.16 11.83
N LEU A 134 -8.86 37.96 10.60
CA LEU A 134 -9.30 39.02 9.70
C LEU A 134 -10.50 39.77 10.27
N GLN A 135 -11.50 39.07 10.79
CA GLN A 135 -12.67 39.70 11.46
C GLN A 135 -12.25 40.52 12.69
N SER A 136 -11.27 40.04 13.44
CA SER A 136 -10.73 40.79 14.58
C SER A 136 -10.03 42.08 14.12
N LEU A 137 -9.32 42.06 12.99
CA LEU A 137 -8.68 43.26 12.42
C LEU A 137 -9.66 44.28 11.88
N GLU A 138 -10.88 43.87 11.47
CA GLU A 138 -11.96 44.78 11.01
C GLU A 138 -12.59 45.58 12.15
N ILE A 139 -12.48 45.16 13.39
CA ILE A 139 -13.12 45.80 14.58
C ILE A 139 -12.43 47.13 14.98
N GLY A 140 -11.68 47.77 14.15
CA GLY A 140 -11.31 49.19 14.14
C GLY A 140 -10.61 49.85 15.35
N SER A 141 -10.51 49.21 16.53
CA SER A 141 -9.95 49.78 17.76
C SER A 141 -8.86 48.91 18.40
N ILE A 142 -8.09 48.19 17.58
CA ILE A 142 -7.03 47.33 18.06
C ILE A 142 -5.71 48.12 18.22
N PRO A 143 -5.04 48.07 19.40
CA PRO A 143 -3.71 48.64 19.57
C PRO A 143 -2.69 48.08 18.54
N GLU A 144 -1.78 48.93 18.07
CA GLU A 144 -0.79 48.55 17.03
C GLU A 144 0.03 47.32 17.41
N SER A 145 0.37 47.14 18.69
CA SER A 145 1.08 45.92 19.16
C SER A 145 0.27 44.65 19.02
N GLN A 146 -1.03 44.71 19.22
CA GLN A 146 -1.93 43.55 19.01
C GLN A 146 -2.19 43.31 17.54
N ARG A 147 -2.23 44.34 16.70
CA ARG A 147 -2.38 44.22 15.24
C ARG A 147 -1.20 43.44 14.63
N ALA A 148 0.03 43.79 15.03
CA ALA A 148 1.21 43.08 14.58
C ALA A 148 1.18 41.56 14.96
N GLU A 149 0.72 41.25 16.16
CA GLU A 149 0.60 39.87 16.64
C GLU A 149 -0.49 39.10 15.88
N LEU A 150 -1.66 39.73 15.60
CA LEU A 150 -2.72 39.09 14.79
C LEU A 150 -2.25 38.78 13.36
N ILE A 151 -1.50 39.72 12.75
CA ILE A 151 -0.90 39.50 11.42
C ILE A 151 0.08 38.33 11.47
N ARG A 152 0.97 38.26 12.46
CA ARG A 152 1.92 37.19 12.66
C ARG A 152 1.22 35.83 12.83
N LEU A 153 0.15 35.78 13.63
CA LEU A 153 -0.65 34.55 13.77
C LEU A 153 -1.34 34.15 12.47
N GLY A 154 -1.82 35.13 11.70
CA GLY A 154 -2.40 34.87 10.37
C GLY A 154 -1.41 34.28 9.39
N GLN A 155 -0.18 34.81 9.38
CA GLN A 155 0.92 34.24 8.58
C GLN A 155 1.22 32.78 8.97
N LEU A 156 1.30 32.49 10.26
CA LEU A 156 1.51 31.12 10.75
C LEU A 156 0.41 30.13 10.29
N GLU A 157 -0.85 30.57 10.27
CA GLU A 157 -1.95 29.72 9.78
C GLU A 157 -1.91 29.56 8.25
N CYS A 158 -1.45 30.57 7.49
CA CYS A 158 -1.22 30.46 6.05
C CYS A 158 -0.07 29.48 5.73
N ASP A 159 1.07 29.62 6.42
CA ASP A 159 2.22 28.71 6.27
C ASP A 159 1.81 27.25 6.57
N ARG A 160 0.94 27.07 7.56
CA ARG A 160 0.38 25.75 7.90
C ARG A 160 -0.49 25.18 6.80
N LEU A 161 -1.33 26.02 6.15
CA LEU A 161 -2.15 25.61 4.99
C LEU A 161 -1.28 25.21 3.82
N GLU A 162 -0.22 25.99 3.54
CA GLU A 162 0.74 25.69 2.48
C GLU A 162 1.43 24.35 2.72
N HIS A 163 1.96 24.12 3.91
CA HIS A 163 2.59 22.87 4.29
C HIS A 163 1.63 21.66 4.18
N LEU A 164 0.36 21.84 4.59
CA LEU A 164 -0.66 20.81 4.46
C LEU A 164 -0.92 20.48 2.99
N ALA A 165 -1.05 21.50 2.14
CA ALA A 165 -1.28 21.32 0.71
C ALA A 165 -0.08 20.59 0.04
N GLU A 166 1.15 21.00 0.35
CA GLU A 166 2.37 20.35 -0.15
C GLU A 166 2.45 18.87 0.27
N THR A 167 2.14 18.58 1.53
CA THR A 167 2.12 17.20 2.07
C THR A 167 1.13 16.32 1.31
N ILE A 168 -0.07 16.85 1.04
CA ILE A 168 -1.12 16.13 0.29
C ILE A 168 -0.70 15.91 -1.16
N LEU A 169 -0.15 16.93 -1.83
CA LEU A 169 0.31 16.82 -3.20
C LEU A 169 1.47 15.84 -3.33
N ALA A 170 2.41 15.85 -2.39
CA ALA A 170 3.52 14.90 -2.35
C ALA A 170 3.02 13.47 -2.11
N TYR A 171 2.08 13.30 -1.19
CA TYR A 171 1.40 12.03 -0.97
C TYR A 171 0.69 11.53 -2.24
N GLN A 172 -0.11 12.36 -2.90
CA GLN A 172 -0.80 11.99 -4.13
C GLN A 172 0.17 11.59 -5.25
N ARG A 173 1.28 12.34 -5.43
CA ARG A 173 2.32 11.98 -6.41
C ARG A 173 2.95 10.63 -6.10
N ALA A 174 3.28 10.38 -4.86
CA ALA A 174 3.83 9.11 -4.42
C ALA A 174 2.83 7.97 -4.58
N MET A 175 1.52 8.22 -4.33
CA MET A 175 0.47 7.21 -4.47
C MET A 175 0.07 6.91 -5.92
N SER A 176 0.23 7.85 -6.85
CA SER A 176 -0.11 7.66 -8.26
C SER A 176 0.95 6.89 -9.05
N ARG A 177 2.19 6.85 -8.58
CA ARG A 177 3.31 6.13 -9.23
C ARG A 177 3.32 4.65 -8.83
N ASP A 178 3.76 3.78 -9.73
CA ASP A 178 4.09 2.40 -9.34
C ASP A 178 5.29 2.42 -8.39
N PRO A 179 5.16 1.90 -7.15
CA PRO A 179 6.25 1.93 -6.17
C PRO A 179 7.53 1.27 -6.69
N ARG A 180 7.39 0.18 -7.46
CA ARG A 180 8.54 -0.54 -8.03
C ARG A 180 9.22 0.25 -9.17
N ALA A 181 8.44 1.00 -9.94
CA ALA A 181 8.97 1.83 -11.02
C ALA A 181 9.57 3.15 -10.50
N ALA A 182 9.10 3.65 -9.35
CA ALA A 182 9.60 4.88 -8.73
C ALA A 182 10.85 4.66 -7.86
N ALA A 183 11.01 3.46 -7.28
CA ALA A 183 12.15 3.15 -6.43
C ALA A 183 13.47 3.17 -7.20
N ARG A 184 14.43 3.90 -6.66
CA ARG A 184 15.81 4.03 -7.18
C ARG A 184 16.82 3.88 -6.05
N PRO A 185 18.05 3.44 -6.34
CA PRO A 185 19.13 3.55 -5.38
C PRO A 185 19.38 5.02 -5.01
N ILE A 186 19.31 5.33 -3.72
CA ILE A 186 19.54 6.66 -3.15
C ILE A 186 20.65 6.53 -2.12
N ASP A 187 21.68 7.34 -2.24
CA ASP A 187 22.68 7.51 -1.20
C ASP A 187 22.04 8.16 0.03
N ALA A 188 21.84 7.36 1.07
CA ALA A 188 21.12 7.78 2.26
C ALA A 188 21.82 8.93 2.99
N ALA A 189 23.14 8.87 3.12
CA ALA A 189 23.92 9.88 3.82
C ALA A 189 23.84 11.23 3.11
N ARG A 190 24.06 11.22 1.81
CA ARG A 190 23.97 12.42 0.96
C ARG A 190 22.54 13.00 0.96
N PHE A 191 21.54 12.16 0.85
CA PHE A 191 20.15 12.60 0.83
C PHE A 191 19.74 13.28 2.13
N ILE A 192 20.10 12.71 3.29
CA ILE A 192 19.83 13.31 4.60
C ILE A 192 20.59 14.63 4.75
N ALA A 193 21.86 14.70 4.35
CA ALA A 193 22.63 15.92 4.41
C ALA A 193 22.02 17.05 3.54
N GLU A 194 21.60 16.75 2.31
CA GLU A 194 20.92 17.70 1.42
C GLU A 194 19.61 18.21 2.03
N LEU A 195 18.81 17.32 2.63
CA LEU A 195 17.55 17.67 3.29
C LEU A 195 17.78 18.61 4.48
N LEU A 196 18.71 18.25 5.37
CA LEU A 196 19.03 19.06 6.55
C LEU A 196 19.60 20.44 6.16
N ALA A 197 20.48 20.50 5.16
CA ALA A 197 20.99 21.75 4.63
C ALA A 197 19.89 22.64 4.01
N HIS A 198 18.86 22.03 3.40
CA HIS A 198 17.71 22.77 2.89
C HIS A 198 16.88 23.34 4.06
N ARG A 199 16.57 22.53 5.06
CA ARG A 199 15.82 22.97 6.26
C ARG A 199 16.53 24.09 7.02
N ALA A 200 17.82 24.00 7.19
CA ALA A 200 18.60 25.05 7.87
C ALA A 200 18.52 26.43 7.18
N ARG A 201 18.25 26.46 5.88
CA ARG A 201 18.10 27.73 5.12
C ARG A 201 16.67 28.30 5.17
N THR A 202 15.65 27.42 5.30
CA THR A 202 14.24 27.80 5.18
C THR A 202 13.51 27.93 6.51
N SER A 203 14.06 27.38 7.59
CA SER A 203 13.39 27.29 8.89
C SER A 203 14.37 27.62 10.01
N THR A 204 13.92 28.39 10.99
CA THR A 204 14.61 28.63 12.29
C THR A 204 14.54 27.39 13.19
N SER A 205 14.69 26.22 12.62
CA SER A 205 14.50 24.93 13.31
C SER A 205 15.68 24.64 14.24
N GLY A 206 15.39 24.12 15.42
CA GLY A 206 16.36 23.80 16.47
C GLY A 206 17.47 22.87 16.02
N ASP A 207 18.46 22.69 16.89
CA ASP A 207 19.64 21.90 16.63
C ASP A 207 19.32 20.43 16.30
N VAL A 208 19.71 20.01 15.11
CA VAL A 208 19.65 18.59 14.69
C VAL A 208 21.05 18.00 14.82
N GLU A 209 21.20 17.11 15.78
CA GLU A 209 22.43 16.34 15.98
C GLU A 209 22.45 15.13 15.04
N VAL A 210 23.44 15.09 14.15
CA VAL A 210 23.68 13.92 13.30
C VAL A 210 24.72 13.04 13.98
N ALA A 211 24.30 11.89 14.53
CA ALA A 211 25.18 11.02 15.29
C ALA A 211 25.99 10.08 14.40
N VAL A 212 25.33 9.28 13.58
CA VAL A 212 25.95 8.33 12.65
C VAL A 212 25.05 8.21 11.43
N ILE A 213 25.63 8.27 10.24
CA ILE A 213 24.94 7.93 9.00
C ILE A 213 25.92 7.09 8.16
N ASP A 214 25.62 5.80 8.01
CA ASP A 214 26.38 4.92 7.14
C ASP A 214 26.13 5.26 5.66
N PRO A 215 27.19 5.30 4.83
CA PRO A 215 27.06 5.56 3.40
C PRO A 215 26.53 4.32 2.68
N VAL A 216 25.21 4.15 2.67
CA VAL A 216 24.54 3.01 2.04
C VAL A 216 23.54 3.48 0.98
N GLN A 217 23.33 2.61 -0.01
CA GLN A 217 22.31 2.83 -1.03
C GLN A 217 20.99 2.20 -0.59
N VAL A 218 19.96 3.02 -0.47
CA VAL A 218 18.59 2.61 -0.08
C VAL A 218 17.72 2.58 -1.32
N LEU A 219 16.90 1.54 -1.47
CA LEU A 219 15.94 1.46 -2.57
C LEU A 219 14.66 2.20 -2.18
N ALA A 220 14.50 3.43 -2.68
CA ALA A 220 13.38 4.29 -2.31
C ALA A 220 12.90 5.20 -3.45
N ASP A 221 11.67 5.71 -3.34
CA ASP A 221 11.22 6.89 -4.08
C ASP A 221 11.71 8.15 -3.38
N LYS A 222 12.48 8.97 -4.09
CA LYS A 222 13.12 10.18 -3.53
C LYS A 222 12.11 11.16 -2.94
N ASP A 223 10.98 11.37 -3.62
CA ASP A 223 9.95 12.28 -3.17
C ASP A 223 9.22 11.71 -1.93
N GLY A 224 8.91 10.41 -1.95
CA GLY A 224 8.31 9.72 -0.81
C GLY A 224 9.21 9.71 0.43
N LEU A 225 10.51 9.47 0.25
CA LEU A 225 11.48 9.49 1.34
C LEU A 225 11.62 10.91 1.94
N ARG A 226 11.58 11.95 1.10
CA ARG A 226 11.57 13.34 1.56
C ARG A 226 10.37 13.62 2.47
N VAL A 227 9.16 13.25 2.02
CA VAL A 227 7.93 13.44 2.80
C VAL A 227 7.99 12.70 4.14
N ILE A 228 8.51 11.48 4.16
CA ILE A 228 8.71 10.72 5.41
C ILE A 228 9.58 11.51 6.37
N LEU A 229 10.77 11.90 5.93
CA LEU A 229 11.74 12.58 6.79
C LEU A 229 11.24 13.95 7.28
N GLU A 230 10.63 14.74 6.40
CA GLU A 230 10.06 16.04 6.77
C GLU A 230 8.98 15.90 7.84
N ASN A 231 8.05 14.93 7.69
CA ASN A 231 7.00 14.69 8.70
C ASN A 231 7.56 14.23 10.04
N LEU A 232 8.57 13.36 10.04
CA LEU A 232 9.19 12.89 11.29
C LEU A 232 10.00 14.00 11.98
N LEU A 233 10.75 14.80 11.22
CA LEU A 233 11.49 15.93 11.73
C LEU A 233 10.57 17.02 12.28
N ASP A 234 9.48 17.33 11.58
CA ASP A 234 8.47 18.28 12.05
C ASP A 234 7.80 17.82 13.34
N ASN A 235 7.52 16.52 13.43
CA ASN A 235 6.98 15.92 14.64
C ASN A 235 7.98 16.02 15.81
N ALA A 236 9.23 15.67 15.58
CA ALA A 236 10.30 15.78 16.58
C ALA A 236 10.52 17.26 17.00
N HIS A 237 10.41 18.21 16.08
CA HIS A 237 10.54 19.63 16.40
C HIS A 237 9.35 20.16 17.22
N LYS A 238 8.12 19.79 16.85
CA LYS A 238 6.89 20.23 17.53
C LYS A 238 6.75 19.67 18.96
N TYR A 239 7.21 18.45 19.18
CA TYR A 239 6.96 17.70 20.41
C TYR A 239 8.24 17.33 21.17
N GLY A 240 9.39 17.51 20.54
CA GLY A 240 10.67 16.99 20.99
C GLY A 240 11.50 17.91 21.89
N GLY A 241 10.98 19.07 22.30
CA GLY A 241 11.69 19.95 23.24
C GLY A 241 12.94 20.62 22.69
N GLY A 242 13.12 20.68 21.35
CA GLY A 242 14.15 21.47 20.68
C GLY A 242 15.43 20.74 20.26
N SER A 243 15.72 19.56 20.77
CA SER A 243 16.89 18.75 20.35
C SER A 243 16.43 17.48 19.64
N VAL A 244 16.87 17.31 18.40
CA VAL A 244 16.57 16.13 17.58
C VAL A 244 17.88 15.43 17.22
N LYS A 245 17.95 14.12 17.41
CA LYS A 245 19.11 13.30 17.03
C LYS A 245 18.73 12.34 15.91
N ILE A 246 19.55 12.29 14.86
CA ILE A 246 19.41 11.39 13.73
C ILE A 246 20.56 10.39 13.73
N ALA A 247 20.23 9.11 13.59
CA ALA A 247 21.18 8.04 13.35
C ALA A 247 20.66 7.12 12.25
N ALA A 248 21.51 6.73 11.30
CA ALA A 248 21.13 5.79 10.26
C ALA A 248 22.26 4.79 10.01
N GLY A 249 21.87 3.54 9.75
CA GLY A 249 22.79 2.46 9.49
C GLY A 249 22.09 1.25 8.92
N VAL A 250 22.80 0.12 8.87
CA VAL A 250 22.25 -1.17 8.44
C VAL A 250 22.01 -2.05 9.68
N ALA A 251 20.78 -2.57 9.79
CA ALA A 251 20.41 -3.52 10.82
C ALA A 251 19.50 -4.60 10.20
N ASP A 252 19.75 -5.86 10.50
CA ASP A 252 18.95 -7.00 10.02
C ASP A 252 18.75 -7.04 8.49
N GLY A 253 19.77 -6.63 7.73
CA GLY A 253 19.74 -6.59 6.26
C GLY A 253 18.88 -5.48 5.66
N HIS A 254 18.46 -4.52 6.46
CA HIS A 254 17.69 -3.35 6.05
C HIS A 254 18.39 -2.05 6.45
N TRP A 255 18.11 -1.00 5.71
CA TRP A 255 18.45 0.34 6.17
C TRP A 255 17.49 0.75 7.27
N ARG A 256 18.08 1.21 8.37
CA ARG A 256 17.37 1.70 9.54
C ARG A 256 17.76 3.16 9.79
N LEU A 257 16.76 4.01 9.98
CA LEU A 257 16.92 5.40 10.36
C LEU A 257 16.14 5.66 11.64
N ASP A 258 16.83 6.10 12.69
CA ASP A 258 16.24 6.49 13.96
C ASP A 258 16.26 8.02 14.08
N ILE A 259 15.09 8.61 14.30
CA ILE A 259 14.90 10.01 14.66
C ILE A 259 14.41 10.04 16.09
N SER A 260 15.24 10.56 16.99
CA SER A 260 14.97 10.61 18.43
C SER A 260 14.88 12.04 18.93
N ASP A 261 13.95 12.28 19.85
CA ASP A 261 13.75 13.55 20.54
C ASP A 261 13.79 13.37 22.07
N ARG A 262 13.89 14.49 22.79
CA ARG A 262 13.85 14.55 24.27
C ARG A 262 12.57 15.23 24.77
N GLY A 263 11.51 15.15 24.02
CA GLY A 263 10.27 15.84 24.29
C GLY A 263 9.35 15.14 25.27
N ARG A 264 8.06 15.42 25.08
CA ARG A 264 7.01 14.95 25.99
C ARG A 264 6.82 13.43 26.01
N GLY A 265 7.35 12.70 25.05
CA GLY A 265 7.13 11.25 24.91
C GLY A 265 5.64 10.89 24.80
N PHE A 266 5.35 9.60 24.94
CA PHE A 266 4.00 9.05 24.93
C PHE A 266 3.93 7.72 25.68
N ALA A 267 2.72 7.32 26.11
CA ALA A 267 2.50 6.03 26.73
C ALA A 267 2.71 4.90 25.71
N PRO A 268 3.46 3.83 26.01
CA PRO A 268 3.79 2.77 25.05
C PRO A 268 2.56 2.15 24.35
N GLU A 269 1.43 2.11 25.05
CA GLU A 269 0.17 1.52 24.56
C GLU A 269 -0.44 2.28 23.39
N ILE A 270 -0.04 3.55 23.16
CA ILE A 270 -0.56 4.36 22.05
C ILE A 270 0.38 4.40 20.85
N ALA A 271 1.56 3.75 20.92
CA ALA A 271 2.57 3.78 19.85
C ALA A 271 2.02 3.47 18.46
N GLU A 272 1.28 2.38 18.33
CA GLU A 272 0.63 2.02 17.04
C GLU A 272 -0.45 3.02 16.64
N ARG A 273 -1.20 3.54 17.59
CA ARG A 273 -2.28 4.49 17.35
C ARG A 273 -1.79 5.88 16.92
N LEU A 274 -0.51 6.21 17.10
CA LEU A 274 0.07 7.46 16.59
C LEU A 274 0.03 7.55 15.06
N PHE A 275 0.00 6.40 14.39
CA PHE A 275 -0.09 6.30 12.92
C PHE A 275 -1.53 6.21 12.41
N ASP A 276 -2.52 6.15 13.30
CA ASP A 276 -3.91 6.18 12.88
C ASP A 276 -4.26 7.61 12.42
N PRO A 277 -4.84 7.79 11.23
CA PRO A 277 -5.42 9.07 10.83
C PRO A 277 -6.44 9.48 11.91
N HIS A 278 -6.37 10.68 12.45
CA HIS A 278 -7.19 11.26 13.53
C HIS A 278 -6.67 11.09 14.97
N ASN A 279 -5.60 10.38 15.22
CA ASN A 279 -5.09 10.29 16.59
C ASN A 279 -4.26 11.52 16.94
N ARG A 280 -4.88 12.44 17.64
CA ARG A 280 -4.23 13.60 18.25
C ARG A 280 -3.80 13.24 19.66
N GLY A 281 -2.90 12.35 19.90
CA GLY A 281 -2.50 11.92 21.25
C GLY A 281 -3.18 12.74 22.37
N SER A 282 -3.77 12.11 23.33
CA SER A 282 -4.55 12.71 24.43
C SER A 282 -3.69 13.68 25.25
N GLY A 283 -3.60 14.94 24.82
CA GLY A 283 -2.88 16.00 25.52
C GLY A 283 -3.50 17.34 25.12
N ASP A 284 -3.77 18.15 26.14
CA ASP A 284 -4.41 19.49 26.12
C ASP A 284 -4.38 20.23 24.80
N GLY A 285 -5.55 20.62 24.33
CA GLY A 285 -5.97 21.23 23.07
C GLY A 285 -5.15 22.35 22.41
N MET A 286 -3.87 22.52 22.73
CA MET A 286 -3.00 23.60 22.24
C MET A 286 -1.86 23.15 21.31
N THR A 287 -1.66 21.87 21.05
CA THR A 287 -0.62 21.44 20.10
C THR A 287 -1.21 21.31 18.69
N HIS A 288 -0.93 22.32 17.88
CA HIS A 288 -1.38 22.49 16.50
C HIS A 288 -0.65 21.52 15.56
N GLY A 289 -1.25 20.37 15.25
CA GLY A 289 -0.74 19.43 14.25
C GLY A 289 -1.86 18.66 13.58
N ALA A 290 -1.77 18.48 12.26
CA ALA A 290 -2.81 17.84 11.45
C ALA A 290 -3.09 16.38 11.76
N GLY A 291 -2.23 15.68 12.54
CA GLY A 291 -2.36 14.25 12.82
C GLY A 291 -2.20 13.34 11.59
N LEU A 292 -1.94 13.91 10.42
CA LEU A 292 -1.77 13.20 9.14
C LEU A 292 -0.33 12.78 8.86
N GLY A 293 0.65 13.57 9.33
CA GLY A 293 2.03 13.42 8.91
C GLY A 293 2.59 12.02 9.19
N LEU A 294 2.36 11.49 10.40
CA LEU A 294 2.81 10.15 10.76
C LEU A 294 2.08 9.04 9.97
N ALA A 295 0.77 9.19 9.76
CA ALA A 295 -0.01 8.24 8.97
C ALA A 295 0.48 8.19 7.51
N ILE A 296 0.69 9.36 6.90
CA ILE A 296 1.23 9.50 5.54
C ILE A 296 2.64 8.92 5.46
N ALA A 297 3.51 9.26 6.41
CA ALA A 297 4.89 8.77 6.44
C ALA A 297 4.94 7.24 6.49
N ARG A 298 4.17 6.61 7.38
CA ARG A 298 4.13 5.14 7.50
C ARG A 298 3.56 4.48 6.24
N GLN A 299 2.52 5.05 5.66
CA GLN A 299 1.93 4.51 4.43
C GLN A 299 2.92 4.58 3.26
N LEU A 300 3.69 5.66 3.14
CA LEU A 300 4.75 5.78 2.13
C LEU A 300 5.88 4.77 2.37
N ALA A 301 6.32 4.59 3.62
CA ALA A 301 7.33 3.58 3.97
C ALA A 301 6.85 2.16 3.59
N ARG A 302 5.61 1.80 3.93
CA ARG A 302 5.01 0.51 3.57
C ARG A 302 4.90 0.28 2.07
N ARG A 303 4.60 1.32 1.31
CA ARG A 303 4.62 1.24 -0.16
C ARG A 303 6.00 0.95 -0.75
N MET A 304 7.05 1.43 -0.08
CA MET A 304 8.45 1.16 -0.44
C MET A 304 8.96 -0.19 0.12
N GLY A 305 8.07 -0.99 0.72
CA GLY A 305 8.41 -2.32 1.26
C GLY A 305 9.04 -2.28 2.65
N GLY A 306 8.96 -1.13 3.34
CA GLY A 306 9.42 -0.94 4.71
C GLY A 306 8.31 -0.69 5.72
N ASP A 307 8.64 -0.11 6.88
CA ASP A 307 7.66 0.35 7.87
C ASP A 307 8.25 1.51 8.71
N ILE A 308 7.39 2.15 9.51
CA ILE A 308 7.78 3.10 10.55
C ILE A 308 7.19 2.63 11.86
N VAL A 309 8.02 2.56 12.89
CA VAL A 309 7.60 2.26 14.26
C VAL A 309 7.98 3.40 15.20
N ALA A 310 7.22 3.57 16.26
CA ALA A 310 7.47 4.57 17.28
C ALA A 310 7.69 3.90 18.63
N HIS A 311 8.64 4.40 19.39
CA HIS A 311 8.93 3.95 20.76
C HIS A 311 9.11 5.13 21.70
N SER A 312 8.57 5.02 22.92
CA SER A 312 8.83 5.95 24.02
C SER A 312 8.82 5.16 25.32
N ALA A 313 9.71 5.53 26.23
CA ALA A 313 9.75 4.94 27.57
C ALA A 313 8.64 5.49 28.49
N GLY A 314 7.86 6.47 28.02
CA GLY A 314 6.78 7.09 28.77
C GLY A 314 6.73 8.62 28.64
N ALA A 315 5.79 9.23 29.33
CA ALA A 315 5.63 10.68 29.32
C ALA A 315 6.91 11.38 29.90
N GLY A 316 7.40 12.39 29.18
CA GLY A 316 8.61 13.14 29.54
C GLY A 316 9.93 12.43 29.20
N GLN A 317 9.89 11.26 28.57
CA GLN A 317 11.08 10.46 28.23
C GLN A 317 11.50 10.58 26.76
N GLY A 318 10.88 11.50 25.99
CA GLY A 318 11.12 11.63 24.57
C GLY A 318 10.55 10.48 23.74
N ALA A 319 10.84 10.49 22.46
CA ALA A 319 10.39 9.48 21.52
C ALA A 319 11.48 9.11 20.52
N VAL A 320 11.39 7.91 19.96
CA VAL A 320 12.20 7.43 18.85
C VAL A 320 11.28 6.93 17.76
N PHE A 321 11.44 7.49 16.57
CA PHE A 321 10.78 7.01 15.36
C PHE A 321 11.80 6.30 14.49
N THR A 322 11.56 5.02 14.21
CA THR A 322 12.44 4.16 13.41
C THR A 322 11.80 3.92 12.04
N VAL A 323 12.48 4.33 11.00
CA VAL A 323 12.15 4.00 9.60
C VAL A 323 12.98 2.83 9.15
N THR A 324 12.37 1.82 8.56
CA THR A 324 13.06 0.67 7.97
C THR A 324 12.74 0.60 6.48
N LEU A 325 13.76 0.49 5.61
CA LEU A 325 13.62 0.34 4.17
C LEU A 325 14.59 -0.71 3.63
N GLY A 326 14.32 -1.24 2.43
CA GLY A 326 15.21 -2.16 1.75
C GLY A 326 16.49 -1.50 1.28
N LEU A 327 17.61 -2.23 1.36
CA LEU A 327 18.86 -1.83 0.72
C LEU A 327 18.75 -1.96 -0.80
N ALA A 328 19.39 -1.10 -1.54
CA ALA A 328 19.58 -1.33 -2.97
C ALA A 328 20.51 -2.53 -3.18
N PRO A 329 20.25 -3.37 -4.19
CA PRO A 329 21.20 -4.43 -4.56
C PRO A 329 22.55 -3.81 -4.87
N GLU A 330 23.62 -4.41 -4.36
CA GLU A 330 24.97 -3.97 -4.69
C GLU A 330 25.16 -3.95 -6.21
N ALA A 331 25.63 -2.84 -6.74
CA ALA A 331 25.92 -2.70 -8.14
C ALA A 331 27.09 -3.65 -8.50
N GLY A 332 26.79 -4.88 -8.91
CA GLY A 332 27.84 -5.84 -9.28
C GLY A 332 27.46 -7.32 -9.35
N VAL A 333 26.29 -7.74 -8.85
CA VAL A 333 25.85 -9.12 -9.04
C VAL A 333 24.71 -9.14 -10.05
N PRO A 334 24.94 -9.59 -11.31
CA PRO A 334 23.83 -9.84 -12.22
C PRO A 334 22.95 -10.92 -11.58
N ALA A 335 21.64 -10.65 -11.49
CA ALA A 335 20.65 -11.62 -11.04
C ALA A 335 20.90 -12.93 -11.81
N GLY A 336 21.34 -13.95 -11.10
CA GLY A 336 21.65 -15.26 -11.68
C GLY A 336 20.43 -15.76 -12.42
N GLY A 337 20.57 -15.87 -13.74
CA GLY A 337 19.65 -16.59 -14.57
C GLY A 337 19.60 -18.06 -14.10
N PRO A 338 18.53 -18.80 -14.39
CA PRO A 338 18.40 -20.18 -13.98
C PRO A 338 19.58 -21.00 -14.52
N VAL A 339 20.35 -21.58 -13.61
CA VAL A 339 21.35 -22.61 -13.96
C VAL A 339 20.56 -23.84 -14.42
N ASN A 340 20.49 -24.03 -15.72
CA ASN A 340 20.10 -25.31 -16.30
C ASN A 340 21.19 -26.33 -15.97
N ALA A 341 20.85 -27.32 -15.20
CA ALA A 341 21.51 -28.61 -15.14
C ALA A 341 20.46 -29.74 -15.29
#